data_1d28b5de72223090ce85b380277a7adb
#
_entry.id   1d28b5de72223090ce85b380277a7adb
#
_cell.length_a   1.000
_cell.length_b   1.000
_cell.length_c   1.000
_cell.angle_alpha   90.00
_cell.angle_beta   90.00
_cell.angle_gamma   90.00
#
_symmetry.space_group_name_H-M   'P 1'
#
loop_
_entity.id
_entity.type
_entity.pdbx_description
1 polymer ?
#
loop_
_entity_poly.entity_id
_entity_poly.type
_entity_poly.pdbx_seq_one_letter_code
_entity_poly.pdbx_strand_id
1 'polypeptide(L)'
;MNLYLHIPFCASRCSYCDFYTQTGSRLRRDFLDALIRELHLRRVELPDGALIDHIYFGGGTPSLLTPEELTRIFDTITELYPLTGTGEVTIECNPDDVTEEYAQALGLLPINRVSMGVQSFHADDLTFLNRRHSAEQVFAAVEALRRHGIDNLSLDLIYGLPGQTEERWLTNIRTFLSLGVPHLSAYHLIYEEGTALTRLVERGKVQPVSEEASLRFFEMLISELKAAGYEHYEISNFALPDRYAQHNTGYWQGVPYLGLGPSAHSFDGVRTRSHNIASLTHYTRALLEGRRDYETEHLSDEELQHEYILTRLRTQWGIPLGDYVARFGERAKRELIQAASEHLHRGQLTQSDDTLRLTPEGIFVSDGIIADLFL
;
A
#
# COMPACT_ATOMS: atom_id res chain seq x y z
N MET A 1 -8.69 -14.26 -5.02
CA MET A 1 -8.98 -13.54 -3.75
C MET A 1 -7.69 -13.31 -2.99
N ASN A 2 -7.54 -12.17 -2.31
CA ASN A 2 -6.30 -11.85 -1.60
C ASN A 2 -6.45 -11.97 -0.08
N LEU A 3 -5.35 -12.17 0.63
CA LEU A 3 -5.29 -12.22 2.08
C LEU A 3 -4.38 -11.10 2.59
N TYR A 4 -4.89 -10.24 3.46
CA TYR A 4 -4.13 -9.18 4.11
C TYR A 4 -4.02 -9.45 5.62
N LEU A 5 -2.82 -9.39 6.18
CA LEU A 5 -2.58 -9.55 7.60
C LEU A 5 -2.02 -8.24 8.17
N HIS A 6 -2.79 -7.61 9.04
CA HIS A 6 -2.37 -6.39 9.73
C HIS A 6 -1.59 -6.72 11.00
N ILE A 7 -0.30 -6.42 10.98
CA ILE A 7 0.61 -6.61 12.12
C ILE A 7 0.79 -5.25 12.80
N PRO A 8 0.15 -5.01 13.95
CA PRO A 8 0.03 -3.65 14.51
C PRO A 8 1.26 -3.16 15.27
N PHE A 9 2.36 -3.89 15.27
CA PHE A 9 3.53 -3.56 16.10
C PHE A 9 4.54 -2.68 15.36
N CYS A 10 5.04 -1.66 16.07
CA CYS A 10 6.20 -0.88 15.67
C CYS A 10 7.19 -0.77 16.83
N ALA A 11 8.48 -0.79 16.56
CA ALA A 11 9.50 -0.54 17.58
C ALA A 11 9.51 0.94 18.01
N SER A 12 9.28 1.86 17.06
CA SER A 12 9.08 3.29 17.29
C SER A 12 8.01 3.82 16.33
N ARG A 13 7.27 4.87 16.70
CA ARG A 13 6.30 5.49 15.82
C ARG A 13 6.96 6.60 15.01
N CYS A 14 6.83 6.55 13.70
CA CYS A 14 7.27 7.62 12.80
C CYS A 14 6.46 8.90 13.02
N SER A 15 7.06 10.07 12.79
CA SER A 15 6.45 11.37 13.05
C SER A 15 5.21 11.66 12.20
N TYR A 16 5.11 11.05 11.02
CA TYR A 16 4.08 11.26 10.01
C TYR A 16 3.00 10.17 9.96
N CYS A 17 3.20 9.04 10.65
CA CYS A 17 2.38 7.83 10.46
C CYS A 17 1.03 7.96 11.17
N ASP A 18 -0.07 7.72 10.42
CA ASP A 18 -1.45 7.67 10.87
C ASP A 18 -2.00 6.24 11.01
N PHE A 19 -1.28 5.23 10.50
CA PHE A 19 -1.72 3.85 10.60
C PHE A 19 -1.97 3.41 12.03
N TYR A 20 -2.93 2.49 12.19
CA TYR A 20 -3.18 1.86 13.47
C TYR A 20 -1.98 1.01 13.88
N THR A 21 -1.19 1.51 14.81
CA THR A 21 0.01 0.85 15.31
C THR A 21 0.15 0.98 16.83
N GLN A 22 0.87 0.05 17.43
CA GLN A 22 1.20 0.02 18.86
C GLN A 22 2.70 -0.14 19.05
N THR A 23 3.29 0.67 19.94
CA THR A 23 4.66 0.46 20.38
C THR A 23 4.67 -0.46 21.59
N GLY A 24 5.60 -1.43 21.59
CA GLY A 24 5.77 -2.40 22.66
C GLY A 24 5.25 -3.80 22.33
N SER A 25 5.78 -4.80 23.04
CA SER A 25 5.59 -6.22 22.75
C SER A 25 4.70 -6.97 23.76
N ARG A 26 4.10 -6.26 24.73
CA ARG A 26 3.37 -6.91 25.84
C ARG A 26 2.24 -7.84 25.38
N LEU A 27 1.50 -7.46 24.33
CA LEU A 27 0.37 -8.25 23.82
C LEU A 27 0.73 -9.10 22.59
N ARG A 28 2.00 -9.21 22.22
CA ARG A 28 2.42 -9.86 20.97
C ARG A 28 2.04 -11.34 20.92
N ARG A 29 2.27 -12.09 22.00
CA ARG A 29 1.91 -13.49 22.08
C ARG A 29 0.40 -13.69 21.98
N ASP A 30 -0.36 -12.95 22.78
CA ASP A 30 -1.82 -13.04 22.79
C ASP A 30 -2.41 -12.60 21.43
N PHE A 31 -1.80 -11.62 20.78
CA PHE A 31 -2.15 -11.20 19.41
C PHE A 31 -1.95 -12.34 18.41
N LEU A 32 -0.81 -13.04 18.46
CA LEU A 32 -0.56 -14.17 17.56
C LEU A 32 -1.58 -15.28 17.76
N ASP A 33 -1.89 -15.60 19.00
CA ASP A 33 -2.92 -16.60 19.32
C ASP A 33 -4.30 -16.14 18.83
N ALA A 34 -4.62 -14.85 18.95
CA ALA A 34 -5.86 -14.26 18.43
C ALA A 34 -5.90 -14.28 16.88
N LEU A 35 -4.80 -13.92 16.20
CA LEU A 35 -4.71 -13.94 14.74
C LEU A 35 -4.91 -15.35 14.18
N ILE A 36 -4.29 -16.35 14.81
CA ILE A 36 -4.50 -17.77 14.45
C ILE A 36 -5.98 -18.17 14.63
N ARG A 37 -6.62 -17.75 15.72
CA ARG A 37 -8.05 -18.00 15.91
C ARG A 37 -8.91 -17.29 14.87
N GLU A 38 -8.57 -16.06 14.49
CA GLU A 38 -9.28 -15.36 13.44
C GLU A 38 -9.17 -16.07 12.10
N LEU A 39 -7.99 -16.59 11.74
CA LEU A 39 -7.81 -17.44 10.55
C LEU A 39 -8.79 -18.62 10.56
N HIS A 40 -8.90 -19.35 11.67
CA HIS A 40 -9.86 -20.45 11.79
C HIS A 40 -11.32 -19.99 11.67
N LEU A 41 -11.69 -18.91 12.35
CA LEU A 41 -13.07 -18.41 12.35
C LEU A 41 -13.53 -17.95 10.96
N ARG A 42 -12.63 -17.29 10.22
CA ARG A 42 -12.96 -16.64 8.95
C ARG A 42 -12.80 -17.53 7.72
N ARG A 43 -12.33 -18.77 7.89
CA ARG A 43 -12.25 -19.74 6.78
C ARG A 43 -13.60 -19.90 6.06
N VAL A 44 -14.70 -19.85 6.80
CA VAL A 44 -16.06 -20.01 6.26
C VAL A 44 -16.56 -18.81 5.46
N GLU A 45 -15.84 -17.68 5.50
CA GLU A 45 -16.16 -16.48 4.69
C GLU A 45 -15.63 -16.60 3.25
N LEU A 46 -14.78 -17.59 2.96
CA LEU A 46 -14.35 -17.84 1.58
C LEU A 46 -15.50 -18.44 0.77
N PRO A 47 -15.79 -17.89 -0.43
CA PRO A 47 -16.72 -18.51 -1.36
C PRO A 47 -16.26 -19.93 -1.74
N ASP A 48 -17.21 -20.81 -2.03
CA ASP A 48 -16.90 -22.19 -2.47
C ASP A 48 -16.02 -22.16 -3.72
N GLY A 49 -14.90 -22.91 -3.65
CA GLY A 49 -13.93 -22.98 -4.74
C GLY A 49 -13.00 -21.77 -4.88
N ALA A 50 -13.10 -20.75 -4.01
CA ALA A 50 -12.17 -19.63 -4.02
C ALA A 50 -10.75 -20.06 -3.62
N LEU A 51 -9.76 -19.55 -4.35
CA LEU A 51 -8.34 -19.71 -4.04
C LEU A 51 -7.77 -18.38 -3.55
N ILE A 52 -6.87 -18.45 -2.56
CA ILE A 52 -6.05 -17.30 -2.19
C ILE A 52 -4.92 -17.17 -3.21
N ASP A 53 -4.83 -16.01 -3.82
CA ASP A 53 -3.86 -15.72 -4.86
C ASP A 53 -2.66 -14.97 -4.27
N HIS A 54 -2.90 -13.86 -3.59
CA HIS A 54 -1.85 -13.06 -2.98
C HIS A 54 -2.02 -12.96 -1.48
N ILE A 55 -0.87 -12.92 -0.75
CA ILE A 55 -0.81 -12.74 0.70
C ILE A 55 0.05 -11.50 0.99
N TYR A 56 -0.42 -10.64 1.87
CA TYR A 56 0.29 -9.42 2.24
C TYR A 56 0.34 -9.22 3.75
N PHE A 57 1.55 -9.15 4.29
CA PHE A 57 1.80 -8.79 5.68
C PHE A 57 2.16 -7.30 5.74
N GLY A 58 1.28 -6.49 6.30
CA GLY A 58 1.45 -5.04 6.39
C GLY A 58 1.00 -4.45 7.72
N GLY A 59 0.91 -3.12 7.75
CA GLY A 59 0.36 -2.34 8.86
C GLY A 59 1.37 -1.56 9.67
N GLY A 60 1.86 -2.09 10.77
CA GLY A 60 2.92 -1.47 11.55
C GLY A 60 4.31 -1.80 10.99
N THR A 61 4.90 -2.87 11.49
CA THR A 61 6.20 -3.36 11.06
C THR A 61 6.22 -4.88 11.14
N PRO A 62 5.75 -5.58 10.09
CA PRO A 62 5.70 -7.04 10.07
C PRO A 62 7.07 -7.73 10.24
N SER A 63 8.16 -7.08 9.86
CA SER A 63 9.53 -7.56 10.07
C SER A 63 9.94 -7.67 11.56
N LEU A 64 9.12 -7.19 12.48
CA LEU A 64 9.30 -7.48 13.91
C LEU A 64 8.87 -8.90 14.29
N LEU A 65 8.10 -9.60 13.46
CA LEU A 65 7.77 -11.01 13.70
C LEU A 65 9.02 -11.87 13.55
N THR A 66 9.20 -12.82 14.48
CA THR A 66 10.29 -13.79 14.34
C THR A 66 10.00 -14.80 13.23
N PRO A 67 11.02 -15.47 12.69
CA PRO A 67 10.82 -16.53 11.71
C PRO A 67 9.85 -17.63 12.17
N GLU A 68 9.89 -17.99 13.45
CA GLU A 68 9.01 -18.99 14.05
C GLU A 68 7.55 -18.52 14.11
N GLU A 69 7.34 -17.24 14.40
CA GLU A 69 6.01 -16.61 14.39
C GLU A 69 5.43 -16.57 12.98
N LEU A 70 6.24 -16.19 11.98
CA LEU A 70 5.87 -16.23 10.57
C LEU A 70 5.55 -17.67 10.12
N THR A 71 6.40 -18.64 10.45
CA THR A 71 6.17 -20.06 10.14
C THR A 71 4.82 -20.51 10.67
N ARG A 72 4.52 -20.21 11.94
CA ARG A 72 3.24 -20.58 12.56
C ARG A 72 2.04 -19.99 11.82
N ILE A 73 2.14 -18.74 11.36
CA ILE A 73 1.07 -18.08 10.58
C ILE A 73 0.93 -18.79 9.22
N PHE A 74 2.03 -19.04 8.51
CA PHE A 74 2.01 -19.68 7.19
C PHE A 74 1.49 -21.11 7.26
N ASP A 75 1.89 -21.89 8.26
CA ASP A 75 1.39 -23.26 8.48
C ASP A 75 -0.14 -23.24 8.63
N THR A 76 -0.67 -22.31 9.43
CA THR A 76 -2.12 -22.15 9.62
C THR A 76 -2.81 -21.73 8.32
N ILE A 77 -2.24 -20.78 7.57
CA ILE A 77 -2.81 -20.35 6.28
C ILE A 77 -2.84 -21.53 5.32
N THR A 78 -1.76 -22.26 5.19
CA THR A 78 -1.64 -23.40 4.26
C THR A 78 -2.59 -24.55 4.64
N GLU A 79 -2.82 -24.77 5.93
CA GLU A 79 -3.78 -25.77 6.41
C GLU A 79 -5.23 -25.39 6.09
N LEU A 80 -5.58 -24.11 6.24
CA LEU A 80 -6.98 -23.67 6.23
C LEU A 80 -7.46 -23.15 4.86
N TYR A 81 -6.55 -22.58 4.07
CA TYR A 81 -6.90 -21.83 2.86
C TYR A 81 -6.27 -22.45 1.61
N PRO A 82 -7.06 -22.78 0.59
CA PRO A 82 -6.52 -23.25 -0.67
C PRO A 82 -5.77 -22.10 -1.39
N LEU A 83 -4.50 -22.31 -1.69
CA LEU A 83 -3.62 -21.35 -2.34
C LEU A 83 -3.43 -21.68 -3.82
N THR A 84 -3.26 -20.65 -4.68
CA THR A 84 -2.89 -20.87 -6.10
C THR A 84 -1.47 -21.41 -6.24
N GLY A 85 -0.59 -21.12 -5.27
CA GLY A 85 0.82 -21.55 -5.27
C GLY A 85 1.74 -20.71 -6.17
N THR A 86 1.20 -19.77 -6.94
CA THR A 86 1.96 -18.91 -7.87
C THR A 86 1.84 -17.42 -7.54
N GLY A 87 1.07 -17.08 -6.51
CA GLY A 87 0.77 -15.71 -6.14
C GLY A 87 1.92 -14.97 -5.45
N GLU A 88 1.76 -13.67 -5.34
CA GLU A 88 2.67 -12.81 -4.62
C GLU A 88 2.46 -12.95 -3.11
N VAL A 89 3.53 -13.18 -2.38
CA VAL A 89 3.56 -13.20 -0.91
C VAL A 89 4.49 -12.10 -0.44
N THR A 90 3.92 -10.99 0.00
CA THR A 90 4.64 -9.78 0.39
C THR A 90 4.74 -9.64 1.90
N ILE A 91 5.89 -9.17 2.38
CA ILE A 91 6.09 -8.67 3.75
C ILE A 91 6.68 -7.27 3.74
N GLU A 92 6.13 -6.38 4.57
CA GLU A 92 6.73 -5.07 4.83
C GLU A 92 7.86 -5.19 5.85
N CYS A 93 8.98 -4.53 5.56
CA CYS A 93 10.17 -4.55 6.40
C CYS A 93 10.70 -3.13 6.67
N ASN A 94 11.27 -2.93 7.86
CA ASN A 94 12.21 -1.84 8.07
C ASN A 94 13.62 -2.31 7.69
N PRO A 95 14.45 -1.43 7.09
CA PRO A 95 15.82 -1.81 6.69
C PRO A 95 16.68 -2.37 7.82
N ASP A 96 16.54 -1.82 9.04
CA ASP A 96 17.30 -2.23 10.23
C ASP A 96 16.85 -3.57 10.84
N ASP A 97 15.68 -4.08 10.47
CA ASP A 97 15.23 -5.42 10.89
C ASP A 97 15.75 -6.53 9.93
N VAL A 98 16.17 -6.16 8.70
CA VAL A 98 16.64 -7.12 7.69
C VAL A 98 18.12 -7.40 7.88
N THR A 99 18.46 -8.25 8.85
CA THR A 99 19.81 -8.81 9.02
C THR A 99 20.03 -9.96 8.04
N GLU A 100 21.29 -10.43 7.93
CA GLU A 100 21.63 -11.60 7.11
C GLU A 100 20.80 -12.84 7.53
N GLU A 101 20.71 -13.06 8.83
CA GLU A 101 19.97 -14.18 9.41
C GLU A 101 18.46 -14.07 9.15
N TYR A 102 17.91 -12.84 9.23
CA TYR A 102 16.49 -12.61 8.94
C TYR A 102 16.19 -12.81 7.46
N ALA A 103 17.03 -12.27 6.56
CA ALA A 103 16.90 -12.47 5.12
C ALA A 103 16.97 -13.95 4.73
N GLN A 104 17.89 -14.71 5.35
CA GLN A 104 17.98 -16.16 5.17
C GLN A 104 16.69 -16.85 5.59
N ALA A 105 16.14 -16.47 6.74
CA ALA A 105 14.89 -17.06 7.24
C ALA A 105 13.70 -16.72 6.33
N LEU A 106 13.59 -15.49 5.82
CA LEU A 106 12.56 -15.11 4.86
C LEU A 106 12.65 -15.94 3.58
N GLY A 107 13.87 -16.19 3.07
CA GLY A 107 14.10 -17.02 1.88
C GLY A 107 13.71 -18.49 2.03
N LEU A 108 13.53 -18.97 3.26
CA LEU A 108 13.03 -20.32 3.56
C LEU A 108 11.49 -20.37 3.70
N LEU A 109 10.83 -19.24 3.79
CA LEU A 109 9.37 -19.09 3.86
C LEU A 109 8.78 -18.86 2.45
N PRO A 110 7.47 -18.98 2.27
CA PRO A 110 6.81 -18.72 0.98
C PRO A 110 6.87 -17.24 0.53
N ILE A 111 7.64 -16.39 1.22
CA ILE A 111 7.77 -14.97 0.93
C ILE A 111 8.61 -14.79 -0.35
N ASN A 112 8.02 -14.15 -1.35
CA ASN A 112 8.66 -13.90 -2.64
C ASN A 112 8.75 -12.41 -3.01
N ARG A 113 8.22 -11.51 -2.14
CA ARG A 113 8.34 -10.06 -2.28
C ARG A 113 8.55 -9.38 -0.93
N VAL A 114 9.42 -8.38 -0.90
CA VAL A 114 9.63 -7.51 0.28
C VAL A 114 9.39 -6.06 -0.11
N SER A 115 8.55 -5.34 0.64
CA SER A 115 8.41 -3.88 0.59
C SER A 115 9.17 -3.26 1.75
N MET A 116 10.10 -2.37 1.46
CA MET A 116 11.01 -1.82 2.47
C MET A 116 10.81 -0.31 2.63
N GLY A 117 10.41 0.10 3.83
CA GLY A 117 10.20 1.51 4.17
C GLY A 117 11.51 2.27 4.37
N VAL A 118 12.10 2.75 3.29
CA VAL A 118 13.37 3.53 3.27
C VAL A 118 13.14 4.99 3.60
N GLN A 119 12.15 5.61 3.00
CA GLN A 119 11.71 7.00 3.11
C GLN A 119 12.69 8.03 2.56
N SER A 120 13.98 7.95 2.88
CA SER A 120 15.07 8.79 2.35
C SER A 120 16.42 8.11 2.53
N PHE A 121 17.41 8.50 1.73
CA PHE A 121 18.82 8.12 1.91
C PHE A 121 19.62 9.22 2.63
N HIS A 122 18.99 10.31 3.05
CA HIS A 122 19.62 11.39 3.81
C HIS A 122 19.39 11.21 5.31
N ALA A 123 20.47 11.21 6.10
CA ALA A 123 20.40 10.99 7.55
C ALA A 123 19.53 12.01 8.29
N ASP A 124 19.55 13.29 7.86
CA ASP A 124 18.73 14.35 8.47
C ASP A 124 17.24 14.10 8.24
N ASP A 125 16.84 13.63 7.04
CA ASP A 125 15.46 13.30 6.70
C ASP A 125 14.99 12.11 7.57
N LEU A 126 15.81 11.08 7.70
CA LEU A 126 15.51 9.91 8.53
C LEU A 126 15.35 10.30 10.00
N THR A 127 16.21 11.19 10.51
CA THR A 127 16.10 11.74 11.87
C THR A 127 14.80 12.53 12.03
N PHE A 128 14.46 13.40 11.08
CA PHE A 128 13.22 14.17 11.10
C PHE A 128 11.96 13.28 11.08
N LEU A 129 11.99 12.22 10.30
CA LEU A 129 10.90 11.24 10.19
C LEU A 129 10.84 10.27 11.39
N ASN A 130 11.78 10.34 12.33
CA ASN A 130 11.96 9.40 13.45
C ASN A 130 12.19 7.95 12.99
N ARG A 131 12.99 7.77 11.92
CA ARG A 131 13.42 6.47 11.41
C ARG A 131 14.66 5.98 12.16
N ARG A 132 14.75 4.65 12.37
CA ARG A 132 15.83 4.02 13.14
C ARG A 132 17.03 3.62 12.28
N HIS A 133 16.79 3.34 11.00
CA HIS A 133 17.80 2.84 10.08
C HIS A 133 18.66 3.97 9.46
N SER A 134 19.81 3.58 8.91
CA SER A 134 20.67 4.42 8.08
C SER A 134 20.58 4.00 6.60
N ALA A 135 21.11 4.85 5.71
CA ALA A 135 21.18 4.52 4.28
C ALA A 135 22.02 3.24 4.02
N GLU A 136 23.11 3.05 4.77
CA GLU A 136 23.98 1.87 4.65
C GLU A 136 23.23 0.57 4.97
N GLN A 137 22.31 0.60 5.94
CA GLN A 137 21.47 -0.55 6.26
C GLN A 137 20.50 -0.91 5.13
N VAL A 138 20.04 0.07 4.33
CA VAL A 138 19.22 -0.20 3.14
C VAL A 138 20.03 -1.02 2.12
N PHE A 139 21.27 -0.60 1.81
CA PHE A 139 22.14 -1.33 0.88
C PHE A 139 22.40 -2.76 1.38
N ALA A 140 22.74 -2.91 2.65
CA ALA A 140 22.99 -4.23 3.25
C ALA A 140 21.75 -5.13 3.21
N ALA A 141 20.56 -4.58 3.50
CA ALA A 141 19.29 -5.31 3.46
C ALA A 141 18.93 -5.79 2.04
N VAL A 142 19.07 -4.92 1.02
CA VAL A 142 18.84 -5.29 -0.38
C VAL A 142 19.77 -6.42 -0.82
N GLU A 143 21.06 -6.33 -0.47
CA GLU A 143 22.05 -7.37 -0.78
C GLU A 143 21.74 -8.70 -0.08
N ALA A 144 21.40 -8.65 1.22
CA ALA A 144 21.04 -9.84 1.99
C ALA A 144 19.81 -10.55 1.40
N LEU A 145 18.75 -9.82 1.09
CA LEU A 145 17.54 -10.39 0.48
C LEU A 145 17.84 -11.07 -0.86
N ARG A 146 18.61 -10.43 -1.71
CA ARG A 146 19.02 -11.00 -3.02
C ARG A 146 19.86 -12.27 -2.87
N ARG A 147 20.80 -12.30 -1.93
CA ARG A 147 21.61 -13.52 -1.64
C ARG A 147 20.74 -14.71 -1.25
N HIS A 148 19.59 -14.45 -0.64
CA HIS A 148 18.64 -15.48 -0.22
C HIS A 148 17.45 -15.66 -1.16
N GLY A 149 17.57 -15.20 -2.43
CA GLY A 149 16.64 -15.49 -3.52
C GLY A 149 15.41 -14.59 -3.57
N ILE A 150 15.37 -13.47 -2.82
CA ILE A 150 14.27 -12.51 -2.86
C ILE A 150 14.70 -11.29 -3.70
N ASP A 151 14.40 -11.33 -5.01
CA ASP A 151 14.71 -10.26 -5.97
C ASP A 151 13.54 -9.31 -6.23
N ASN A 152 12.31 -9.71 -5.91
CA ASN A 152 11.14 -8.87 -6.05
C ASN A 152 11.04 -7.92 -4.87
N LEU A 153 11.77 -6.81 -4.97
CA LEU A 153 11.88 -5.80 -3.92
C LEU A 153 11.12 -4.52 -4.31
N SER A 154 10.53 -3.88 -3.32
CA SER A 154 10.00 -2.53 -3.40
C SER A 154 10.69 -1.66 -2.37
N LEU A 155 11.05 -0.44 -2.73
CA LEU A 155 11.47 0.57 -1.75
C LEU A 155 10.41 1.66 -1.68
N ASP A 156 10.16 2.16 -0.47
CA ASP A 156 9.25 3.26 -0.27
C ASP A 156 10.06 4.53 0.01
N LEU A 157 9.80 5.62 -0.73
CA LEU A 157 10.41 6.92 -0.53
C LEU A 157 9.33 7.97 -0.25
N ILE A 158 9.69 9.01 0.51
CA ILE A 158 8.83 10.17 0.76
C ILE A 158 9.49 11.41 0.16
N TYR A 159 8.71 12.16 -0.62
CA TYR A 159 9.10 13.48 -1.13
C TYR A 159 8.20 14.58 -0.57
N GLY A 160 8.59 15.84 -0.75
CA GLY A 160 7.90 16.95 -0.14
C GLY A 160 8.22 17.15 1.35
N LEU A 161 9.37 16.64 1.80
CA LEU A 161 9.82 16.84 3.18
C LEU A 161 10.13 18.33 3.43
N PRO A 162 9.87 18.86 4.62
CA PRO A 162 10.22 20.23 4.98
C PRO A 162 11.69 20.54 4.73
N GLY A 163 11.94 21.60 3.95
CA GLY A 163 13.31 21.97 3.56
C GLY A 163 13.98 21.08 2.52
N GLN A 164 13.28 20.11 1.94
CA GLN A 164 13.81 19.30 0.85
C GLN A 164 14.06 20.16 -0.38
N THR A 165 15.23 19.97 -1.01
CA THR A 165 15.61 20.62 -2.27
C THR A 165 15.52 19.65 -3.44
N GLU A 166 15.45 20.17 -4.66
CA GLU A 166 15.46 19.36 -5.89
C GLU A 166 16.71 18.47 -5.96
N GLU A 167 17.86 18.98 -5.55
CA GLU A 167 19.11 18.21 -5.53
C GLU A 167 19.05 17.03 -4.55
N ARG A 168 18.51 17.23 -3.34
CA ARG A 168 18.33 16.16 -2.34
C ARG A 168 17.38 15.11 -2.85
N TRP A 169 16.27 15.53 -3.45
CA TRP A 169 15.29 14.61 -4.02
C TRP A 169 15.87 13.81 -5.19
N LEU A 170 16.57 14.47 -6.09
CA LEU A 170 17.25 13.82 -7.21
C LEU A 170 18.30 12.79 -6.73
N THR A 171 19.00 13.10 -5.64
CA THR A 171 19.93 12.16 -5.01
C THR A 171 19.23 10.92 -4.51
N ASN A 172 18.07 11.06 -3.85
CA ASN A 172 17.25 9.93 -3.42
C ASN A 172 16.82 9.05 -4.61
N ILE A 173 16.31 9.65 -5.69
CA ILE A 173 15.91 8.91 -6.90
C ILE A 173 17.11 8.16 -7.52
N ARG A 174 18.23 8.82 -7.69
CA ARG A 174 19.44 8.21 -8.28
C ARG A 174 20.02 7.11 -7.41
N THR A 175 19.98 7.27 -6.10
CA THR A 175 20.40 6.22 -5.17
C THR A 175 19.50 4.99 -5.30
N PHE A 176 18.16 5.18 -5.35
CA PHE A 176 17.23 4.12 -5.63
C PHE A 176 17.56 3.40 -6.97
N LEU A 177 17.74 4.16 -8.05
CA LEU A 177 18.07 3.60 -9.36
C LEU A 177 19.37 2.81 -9.35
N SER A 178 20.38 3.25 -8.58
CA SER A 178 21.67 2.54 -8.46
C SER A 178 21.55 1.17 -7.80
N LEU A 179 20.52 0.96 -6.96
CA LEU A 179 20.23 -0.32 -6.33
C LEU A 179 19.60 -1.34 -7.31
N GLY A 180 19.07 -0.90 -8.45
CA GLY A 180 18.43 -1.77 -9.43
C GLY A 180 17.23 -2.55 -8.87
N VAL A 181 16.50 -1.97 -7.94
CA VAL A 181 15.28 -2.54 -7.35
C VAL A 181 14.11 -2.36 -8.31
N PRO A 182 13.30 -3.39 -8.58
CA PRO A 182 12.31 -3.33 -9.67
C PRO A 182 11.06 -2.50 -9.39
N HIS A 183 10.84 -2.05 -8.16
CA HIS A 183 9.62 -1.33 -7.77
C HIS A 183 9.94 -0.20 -6.79
N LEU A 184 9.28 0.95 -6.97
CA LEU A 184 9.33 2.11 -6.09
C LEU A 184 7.91 2.55 -5.72
N SER A 185 7.65 2.70 -4.42
CA SER A 185 6.53 3.49 -3.91
C SER A 185 7.08 4.87 -3.51
N ALA A 186 6.56 5.93 -4.10
CA ALA A 186 6.99 7.30 -3.80
C ALA A 186 5.78 8.14 -3.37
N TYR A 187 5.73 8.47 -2.09
CA TYR A 187 4.62 9.18 -1.49
C TYR A 187 4.97 10.64 -1.28
N HIS A 188 4.05 11.55 -1.67
CA HIS A 188 4.12 12.92 -1.17
C HIS A 188 3.84 12.93 0.33
N LEU A 189 4.62 13.69 1.10
CA LEU A 189 4.37 13.82 2.54
C LEU A 189 3.02 14.48 2.79
N ILE A 190 2.12 13.75 3.45
CA ILE A 190 0.81 14.22 3.87
C ILE A 190 0.86 14.56 5.36
N TYR A 191 0.13 15.59 5.75
CA TYR A 191 0.06 16.08 7.13
C TYR A 191 -1.27 15.63 7.76
N GLU A 192 -1.34 14.33 8.11
CA GLU A 192 -2.53 13.71 8.67
C GLU A 192 -2.85 14.22 10.06
N GLU A 193 -4.15 14.44 10.32
CA GLU A 193 -4.63 14.92 11.62
C GLU A 193 -4.18 13.97 12.76
N GLY A 194 -3.82 14.54 13.89
CA GLY A 194 -3.41 13.77 15.06
C GLY A 194 -1.97 13.23 15.05
N THR A 195 -1.22 13.39 13.94
CA THR A 195 0.20 12.97 13.88
C THR A 195 1.10 13.94 14.66
N ALA A 196 2.30 13.49 15.01
CA ALA A 196 3.30 14.35 15.64
C ALA A 196 3.75 15.47 14.69
N LEU A 197 3.85 15.16 13.40
CA LEU A 197 4.27 16.09 12.36
C LEU A 197 3.26 17.23 12.16
N THR A 198 1.97 16.92 12.06
CA THR A 198 0.91 17.94 11.93
C THR A 198 0.90 18.91 13.10
N ARG A 199 1.11 18.41 14.32
CA ARG A 199 1.25 19.28 15.50
C ARG A 199 2.46 20.22 15.44
N LEU A 200 3.54 19.84 14.76
CA LEU A 200 4.70 20.72 14.52
C LEU A 200 4.37 21.82 13.52
N VAL A 201 3.60 21.51 12.48
CA VAL A 201 3.11 22.49 11.50
C VAL A 201 2.16 23.48 12.16
N GLU A 202 1.16 23.00 12.91
CA GLU A 202 0.20 23.85 13.66
C GLU A 202 0.88 24.82 14.62
N ARG A 203 2.01 24.41 15.21
CA ARG A 203 2.84 25.25 16.11
C ARG A 203 3.81 26.17 15.37
N GLY A 204 3.80 26.18 14.03
CA GLY A 204 4.71 26.97 13.21
C GLY A 204 6.19 26.56 13.30
N LYS A 205 6.47 25.34 13.80
CA LYS A 205 7.84 24.81 13.91
C LYS A 205 8.34 24.14 12.65
N VAL A 206 7.44 23.74 11.79
CA VAL A 206 7.70 23.10 10.51
C VAL A 206 6.86 23.81 9.45
N GLN A 207 7.44 24.09 8.31
CA GLN A 207 6.73 24.64 7.15
C GLN A 207 6.70 23.59 6.03
N PRO A 208 5.52 23.21 5.53
CA PRO A 208 5.41 22.39 4.33
C PRO A 208 6.12 23.03 3.14
N VAL A 209 6.55 22.21 2.19
CA VAL A 209 7.04 22.71 0.90
C VAL A 209 5.89 23.40 0.13
N SER A 210 6.24 24.31 -0.80
CA SER A 210 5.22 24.94 -1.64
C SER A 210 4.64 23.94 -2.65
N GLU A 211 3.43 24.24 -3.15
CA GLU A 211 2.78 23.42 -4.19
C GLU A 211 3.66 23.35 -5.46
N GLU A 212 4.30 24.45 -5.84
CA GLU A 212 5.20 24.45 -7.00
C GLU A 212 6.43 23.55 -6.79
N ALA A 213 6.98 23.50 -5.57
CA ALA A 213 8.09 22.60 -5.27
C ALA A 213 7.62 21.13 -5.28
N SER A 214 6.45 20.84 -4.71
CA SER A 214 5.84 19.51 -4.74
C SER A 214 5.62 19.02 -6.17
N LEU A 215 5.10 19.90 -7.03
CA LEU A 215 4.91 19.63 -8.46
C LEU A 215 6.24 19.28 -9.14
N ARG A 216 7.28 20.11 -8.94
CA ARG A 216 8.60 19.87 -9.51
C ARG A 216 9.21 18.54 -9.03
N PHE A 217 9.06 18.21 -7.75
CA PHE A 217 9.57 16.92 -7.24
C PHE A 217 8.91 15.74 -7.92
N PHE A 218 7.61 15.81 -8.16
CA PHE A 218 6.88 14.74 -8.84
C PHE A 218 7.24 14.67 -10.33
N GLU A 219 7.36 15.79 -11.02
CA GLU A 219 7.83 15.83 -12.42
C GLU A 219 9.22 15.21 -12.57
N MET A 220 10.15 15.54 -11.66
CA MET A 220 11.48 14.94 -11.61
C MET A 220 11.40 13.44 -11.40
N LEU A 221 10.58 12.98 -10.47
CA LEU A 221 10.36 11.55 -10.20
C LEU A 221 9.91 10.80 -11.45
N ILE A 222 8.83 11.29 -12.09
CA ILE A 222 8.30 10.68 -13.32
C ILE A 222 9.36 10.66 -14.43
N SER A 223 10.07 11.77 -14.63
CA SER A 223 11.06 11.91 -15.69
C SER A 223 12.24 10.94 -15.49
N GLU A 224 12.84 10.90 -14.31
CA GLU A 224 14.01 10.05 -14.01
C GLU A 224 13.66 8.56 -14.06
N LEU A 225 12.50 8.17 -13.50
CA LEU A 225 12.08 6.77 -13.52
C LEU A 225 11.68 6.29 -14.91
N LYS A 226 10.96 7.11 -15.67
CA LYS A 226 10.63 6.79 -17.06
C LYS A 226 11.87 6.65 -17.93
N ALA A 227 12.87 7.54 -17.77
CA ALA A 227 14.15 7.44 -18.48
C ALA A 227 14.92 6.15 -18.12
N ALA A 228 14.72 5.61 -16.92
CA ALA A 228 15.29 4.35 -16.45
C ALA A 228 14.43 3.10 -16.80
N GLY A 229 13.32 3.26 -17.54
CA GLY A 229 12.48 2.17 -18.02
C GLY A 229 11.40 1.71 -17.04
N TYR A 230 11.13 2.49 -15.97
CA TYR A 230 10.01 2.21 -15.07
C TYR A 230 8.71 2.76 -15.65
N GLU A 231 7.64 2.05 -15.42
CA GLU A 231 6.28 2.46 -15.72
C GLU A 231 5.62 3.09 -14.48
N HIS A 232 5.00 4.24 -14.66
CA HIS A 232 4.16 4.89 -13.66
C HIS A 232 2.77 4.26 -13.73
N TYR A 233 2.53 3.17 -12.99
CA TYR A 233 1.34 2.36 -13.18
C TYR A 233 0.15 2.74 -12.29
N GLU A 234 0.40 3.47 -11.21
CA GLU A 234 -0.61 4.15 -10.40
C GLU A 234 0.01 5.38 -9.72
N ILE A 235 -0.78 6.21 -9.04
CA ILE A 235 -0.39 7.56 -8.61
C ILE A 235 0.94 7.62 -7.85
N SER A 236 1.19 6.66 -6.95
CA SER A 236 2.37 6.65 -6.08
C SER A 236 3.38 5.57 -6.43
N ASN A 237 3.06 4.66 -7.35
CA ASN A 237 3.88 3.47 -7.59
C ASN A 237 4.44 3.38 -9.02
N PHE A 238 5.71 3.02 -9.08
CA PHE A 238 6.50 2.87 -10.29
C PHE A 238 7.16 1.50 -10.28
N ALA A 239 7.16 0.81 -11.42
CA ALA A 239 7.78 -0.50 -11.51
C ALA A 239 8.39 -0.74 -12.89
N LEU A 240 9.41 -1.60 -12.95
CA LEU A 240 9.81 -2.19 -14.22
C LEU A 240 8.64 -3.03 -14.79
N PRO A 241 8.55 -3.21 -16.11
CA PRO A 241 7.51 -4.02 -16.73
C PRO A 241 7.33 -5.37 -16.02
N ASP A 242 6.07 -5.75 -15.78
CA ASP A 242 5.67 -7.00 -15.10
C ASP A 242 6.11 -7.11 -13.63
N ARG A 243 6.54 -6.00 -12.98
CA ARG A 243 6.95 -5.95 -11.57
C ARG A 243 6.01 -5.14 -10.68
N TYR A 244 4.76 -4.97 -11.10
CA TYR A 244 3.75 -4.30 -10.29
C TYR A 244 3.48 -5.06 -8.98
N ALA A 245 3.14 -4.34 -7.91
CA ALA A 245 2.68 -4.94 -6.67
C ALA A 245 1.30 -5.59 -6.88
N GLN A 246 1.25 -6.92 -7.03
CA GLN A 246 0.05 -7.63 -7.44
C GLN A 246 -1.07 -7.53 -6.42
N HIS A 247 -0.75 -7.63 -5.14
CA HIS A 247 -1.73 -7.48 -4.07
C HIS A 247 -2.38 -6.09 -4.11
N ASN A 248 -1.57 -5.01 -4.22
CA ASN A 248 -2.06 -3.63 -4.29
C ASN A 248 -2.84 -3.36 -5.58
N THR A 249 -2.38 -3.91 -6.71
CA THR A 249 -3.11 -3.84 -7.98
C THR A 249 -4.50 -4.47 -7.85
N GLY A 250 -4.63 -5.53 -7.05
CA GLY A 250 -5.92 -6.15 -6.75
C GLY A 250 -6.93 -5.19 -6.12
N TYR A 251 -6.50 -4.27 -5.25
CA TYR A 251 -7.39 -3.25 -4.68
C TYR A 251 -7.94 -2.32 -5.77
N TRP A 252 -7.06 -1.84 -6.66
CA TRP A 252 -7.47 -0.97 -7.79
C TRP A 252 -8.39 -1.68 -8.78
N GLN A 253 -8.32 -3.00 -8.85
CA GLN A 253 -9.16 -3.81 -9.72
C GLN A 253 -10.46 -4.30 -9.06
N GLY A 254 -10.65 -4.03 -7.77
CA GLY A 254 -11.82 -4.49 -7.02
C GLY A 254 -11.81 -6.01 -6.75
N VAL A 255 -10.62 -6.61 -6.67
CA VAL A 255 -10.46 -8.03 -6.30
C VAL A 255 -10.89 -8.22 -4.85
N PRO A 256 -11.72 -9.23 -4.53
CA PRO A 256 -12.11 -9.50 -3.16
C PRO A 256 -10.89 -9.84 -2.29
N TYR A 257 -10.93 -9.39 -1.04
CA TYR A 257 -9.86 -9.67 -0.10
C TYR A 257 -10.38 -9.85 1.34
N LEU A 258 -9.68 -10.68 2.07
CA LEU A 258 -9.91 -10.96 3.48
C LEU A 258 -8.79 -10.32 4.30
N GLY A 259 -9.13 -9.36 5.14
CA GLY A 259 -8.18 -8.71 6.04
C GLY A 259 -8.32 -9.25 7.47
N LEU A 260 -7.19 -9.66 8.06
CA LEU A 260 -7.08 -10.18 9.43
C LEU A 260 -6.20 -9.27 10.28
N GLY A 261 -6.45 -9.25 11.57
CA GLY A 261 -5.77 -8.35 12.50
C GLY A 261 -6.59 -7.11 12.84
N PRO A 262 -6.24 -6.36 13.91
CA PRO A 262 -6.97 -5.17 14.33
C PRO A 262 -6.91 -4.10 13.25
N SER A 263 -8.01 -3.38 13.01
CA SER A 263 -8.14 -2.37 11.94
C SER A 263 -8.10 -2.92 10.50
N ALA A 264 -7.93 -4.22 10.30
CA ALA A 264 -7.90 -4.80 8.95
C ALA A 264 -9.28 -4.73 8.27
N HIS A 265 -9.28 -4.28 7.02
CA HIS A 265 -10.47 -4.21 6.17
C HIS A 265 -10.60 -5.46 5.30
N SER A 266 -11.82 -5.76 4.90
CA SER A 266 -12.15 -6.84 3.95
C SER A 266 -13.20 -6.33 2.96
N PHE A 267 -13.22 -6.93 1.76
CA PHE A 267 -14.19 -6.64 0.72
C PHE A 267 -14.61 -7.93 0.02
N ASP A 268 -15.91 -8.12 -0.17
CA ASP A 268 -16.47 -9.34 -0.78
C ASP A 268 -16.34 -9.37 -2.32
N GLY A 269 -15.84 -8.29 -2.94
CA GLY A 269 -15.76 -8.14 -4.39
C GLY A 269 -17.08 -7.69 -5.03
N VAL A 270 -18.13 -7.48 -4.26
CA VAL A 270 -19.46 -7.10 -4.75
C VAL A 270 -19.89 -5.75 -4.16
N ARG A 271 -20.23 -5.71 -2.88
CA ARG A 271 -20.68 -4.48 -2.20
C ARG A 271 -20.54 -4.45 -0.69
N THR A 272 -20.01 -5.51 -0.08
CA THR A 272 -19.91 -5.56 1.38
C THR A 272 -18.46 -5.36 1.81
N ARG A 273 -18.24 -4.34 2.62
CA ARG A 273 -16.99 -4.12 3.34
C ARG A 273 -17.18 -4.46 4.81
N SER A 274 -16.11 -4.91 5.42
CA SER A 274 -16.06 -5.02 6.88
C SER A 274 -14.67 -4.66 7.36
N HIS A 275 -14.58 -4.16 8.60
CA HIS A 275 -13.28 -3.93 9.22
C HIS A 275 -13.31 -4.34 10.69
N ASN A 276 -12.19 -4.88 11.15
CA ASN A 276 -12.00 -5.21 12.55
C ASN A 276 -11.80 -3.93 13.37
N ILE A 277 -12.24 -3.95 14.62
CA ILE A 277 -12.08 -2.81 15.52
C ILE A 277 -10.60 -2.42 15.66
N ALA A 278 -10.30 -1.12 15.55
CA ALA A 278 -8.95 -0.55 15.65
C ALA A 278 -8.49 -0.49 17.11
N SER A 279 -8.43 -1.64 17.78
CA SER A 279 -8.00 -1.80 19.18
C SER A 279 -7.37 -3.16 19.41
N LEU A 280 -6.05 -3.21 19.55
CA LEU A 280 -5.31 -4.45 19.80
C LEU A 280 -5.81 -5.20 21.04
N THR A 281 -6.05 -4.50 22.14
CA THR A 281 -6.54 -5.09 23.39
C THR A 281 -7.94 -5.67 23.21
N HIS A 282 -8.83 -4.96 22.52
CA HIS A 282 -10.19 -5.39 22.27
C HIS A 282 -10.22 -6.59 21.32
N TYR A 283 -9.53 -6.48 20.19
CA TYR A 283 -9.36 -7.52 19.19
C TYR A 283 -8.85 -8.83 19.81
N THR A 284 -7.74 -8.76 20.56
CA THR A 284 -7.12 -9.92 21.20
C THR A 284 -8.08 -10.59 22.18
N ARG A 285 -8.71 -9.83 23.05
CA ARG A 285 -9.65 -10.37 24.04
C ARG A 285 -10.85 -11.05 23.36
N ALA A 286 -11.49 -10.37 22.41
CA ALA A 286 -12.68 -10.90 21.73
C ALA A 286 -12.40 -12.24 21.03
N LEU A 287 -11.30 -12.32 20.30
CA LEU A 287 -10.92 -13.56 19.59
C LEU A 287 -10.50 -14.69 20.55
N LEU A 288 -9.82 -14.38 21.65
CA LEU A 288 -9.51 -15.37 22.67
C LEU A 288 -10.77 -15.89 23.39
N GLU A 289 -11.84 -15.11 23.42
CA GLU A 289 -13.18 -15.52 23.88
C GLU A 289 -14.02 -16.22 22.79
N GLY A 290 -13.50 -16.40 21.58
CA GLY A 290 -14.15 -17.09 20.46
C GLY A 290 -15.16 -16.27 19.67
N ARG A 291 -15.10 -14.94 19.75
CA ARG A 291 -15.95 -14.02 18.97
C ARG A 291 -15.09 -13.02 18.21
N ARG A 292 -15.61 -12.49 17.13
CA ARG A 292 -15.02 -11.40 16.34
C ARG A 292 -15.87 -10.15 16.47
N ASP A 293 -15.27 -9.04 16.82
CA ASP A 293 -15.90 -7.72 16.87
C ASP A 293 -15.44 -6.90 15.65
N TYR A 294 -16.40 -6.53 14.79
CA TYR A 294 -16.15 -5.85 13.52
C TYR A 294 -17.34 -4.99 13.13
N GLU A 295 -17.12 -4.08 12.23
CA GLU A 295 -18.16 -3.27 11.61
C GLU A 295 -18.34 -3.69 10.15
N THR A 296 -19.56 -3.52 9.62
CA THR A 296 -19.91 -3.86 8.25
C THR A 296 -20.58 -2.67 7.57
N GLU A 297 -20.20 -2.42 6.34
CA GLU A 297 -20.77 -1.42 5.46
C GLU A 297 -21.30 -2.10 4.20
N HIS A 298 -22.47 -1.66 3.74
CA HIS A 298 -23.06 -2.10 2.48
C HIS A 298 -23.12 -0.92 1.52
N LEU A 299 -22.32 -0.98 0.47
CA LEU A 299 -22.21 0.08 -0.52
C LEU A 299 -23.48 0.17 -1.36
N SER A 300 -24.00 1.38 -1.54
CA SER A 300 -25.05 1.71 -2.50
C SER A 300 -24.54 1.59 -3.94
N ASP A 301 -25.45 1.64 -4.91
CA ASP A 301 -25.05 1.63 -6.33
C ASP A 301 -24.23 2.89 -6.71
N GLU A 302 -24.53 4.03 -6.10
CA GLU A 302 -23.80 5.29 -6.26
C GLU A 302 -22.37 5.17 -5.69
N GLU A 303 -22.21 4.65 -4.47
CA GLU A 303 -20.89 4.44 -3.86
C GLU A 303 -20.06 3.45 -4.66
N LEU A 304 -20.63 2.37 -5.18
CA LEU A 304 -19.94 1.43 -6.06
C LEU A 304 -19.46 2.10 -7.37
N GLN A 305 -20.23 3.02 -7.91
CA GLN A 305 -19.89 3.78 -9.10
C GLN A 305 -18.74 4.75 -8.81
N HIS A 306 -18.81 5.49 -7.70
CA HIS A 306 -17.76 6.41 -7.26
C HIS A 306 -16.44 5.69 -6.99
N GLU A 307 -16.49 4.56 -6.31
CA GLU A 307 -15.30 3.74 -6.06
C GLU A 307 -14.69 3.17 -7.33
N TYR A 308 -15.53 2.74 -8.28
CA TYR A 308 -15.01 2.28 -9.56
C TYR A 308 -14.28 3.40 -10.32
N ILE A 309 -14.85 4.62 -10.33
CA ILE A 309 -14.20 5.79 -10.93
C ILE A 309 -12.88 6.10 -10.22
N LEU A 310 -12.92 6.19 -8.88
CA LEU A 310 -11.76 6.48 -8.04
C LEU A 310 -10.62 5.49 -8.28
N THR A 311 -10.90 4.20 -8.15
CA THR A 311 -9.86 3.16 -8.23
C THR A 311 -9.27 3.02 -9.62
N ARG A 312 -10.09 3.13 -10.67
CA ARG A 312 -9.64 2.97 -12.05
C ARG A 312 -8.85 4.15 -12.57
N LEU A 313 -9.28 5.39 -12.29
CA LEU A 313 -8.56 6.58 -12.74
C LEU A 313 -7.21 6.78 -12.04
N ARG A 314 -7.01 6.23 -10.84
CA ARG A 314 -5.72 6.28 -10.16
C ARG A 314 -4.65 5.39 -10.82
N THR A 315 -4.99 4.63 -11.84
CA THR A 315 -4.09 3.69 -12.52
C THR A 315 -3.91 4.00 -14.00
N GLN A 316 -2.80 3.54 -14.57
CA GLN A 316 -2.53 3.64 -16.01
C GLN A 316 -3.57 2.93 -16.89
N TRP A 317 -4.31 1.99 -16.33
CA TRP A 317 -5.33 1.25 -17.11
C TRP A 317 -6.61 2.06 -17.32
N GLY A 318 -6.91 3.01 -16.43
CA GLY A 318 -8.08 3.88 -16.56
C GLY A 318 -9.42 3.14 -16.47
N ILE A 319 -10.48 3.81 -16.92
CA ILE A 319 -11.86 3.29 -16.96
C ILE A 319 -12.15 2.72 -18.36
N PRO A 320 -12.20 1.38 -18.56
CA PRO A 320 -12.73 0.79 -19.77
C PRO A 320 -14.23 1.06 -19.85
N LEU A 321 -14.67 1.84 -20.83
CA LEU A 321 -16.07 2.29 -20.93
C LEU A 321 -17.05 1.15 -21.23
N GLY A 322 -16.58 0.08 -21.89
CA GLY A 322 -17.35 -1.14 -22.08
C GLY A 322 -17.68 -1.84 -20.74
N ASP A 323 -16.67 -1.99 -19.86
CA ASP A 323 -16.85 -2.59 -18.54
C ASP A 323 -17.74 -1.70 -17.65
N TYR A 324 -17.58 -0.38 -17.77
CA TYR A 324 -18.39 0.59 -17.05
C TYR A 324 -19.86 0.47 -17.44
N VAL A 325 -20.17 0.35 -18.74
CA VAL A 325 -21.53 0.11 -19.25
C VAL A 325 -22.11 -1.20 -18.73
N ALA A 326 -21.29 -2.27 -18.77
CA ALA A 326 -21.73 -3.58 -18.28
C ALA A 326 -22.14 -3.56 -16.80
N ARG A 327 -21.50 -2.71 -15.99
CA ARG A 327 -21.77 -2.57 -14.56
C ARG A 327 -22.88 -1.58 -14.22
N PHE A 328 -22.87 -0.40 -14.87
CA PHE A 328 -23.67 0.76 -14.45
C PHE A 328 -24.67 1.23 -15.55
N GLY A 329 -24.56 0.68 -16.75
CA GLY A 329 -25.47 0.95 -17.86
C GLY A 329 -25.08 2.16 -18.72
N GLU A 330 -25.74 2.27 -19.89
CA GLU A 330 -25.49 3.30 -20.90
C GLU A 330 -25.80 4.73 -20.43
N ARG A 331 -26.74 4.87 -19.48
CA ARG A 331 -27.07 6.18 -18.90
C ARG A 331 -25.88 6.71 -18.10
N ALA A 332 -25.34 5.90 -17.20
CA ALA A 332 -24.19 6.25 -16.37
C ALA A 332 -22.95 6.60 -17.22
N LYS A 333 -22.69 5.87 -18.33
CA LYS A 333 -21.63 6.23 -19.28
C LYS A 333 -21.82 7.63 -19.86
N ARG A 334 -23.02 7.97 -20.30
CA ARG A 334 -23.30 9.32 -20.84
C ARG A 334 -23.06 10.42 -19.81
N GLU A 335 -23.50 10.20 -18.60
CA GLU A 335 -23.31 11.13 -17.47
C GLU A 335 -21.82 11.28 -17.16
N LEU A 336 -21.07 10.17 -17.07
CA LEU A 336 -19.61 10.19 -16.87
C LEU A 336 -18.86 10.97 -17.96
N ILE A 337 -19.18 10.73 -19.25
CA ILE A 337 -18.51 11.43 -20.35
C ILE A 337 -18.90 12.92 -20.38
N GLN A 338 -20.12 13.25 -19.99
CA GLN A 338 -20.56 14.63 -19.86
C GLN A 338 -19.78 15.35 -18.75
N ALA A 339 -19.63 14.74 -17.58
CA ALA A 339 -18.83 15.28 -16.48
C ALA A 339 -17.34 15.40 -16.86
N ALA A 340 -16.80 14.43 -17.60
CA ALA A 340 -15.42 14.44 -18.07
C ALA A 340 -15.11 15.47 -19.16
N SER A 341 -16.14 16.08 -19.79
CA SER A 341 -15.97 16.90 -21.01
C SER A 341 -15.01 18.09 -20.83
N GLU A 342 -15.07 18.78 -19.70
CA GLU A 342 -14.19 19.90 -19.41
C GLU A 342 -12.74 19.47 -19.22
N HIS A 343 -12.51 18.38 -18.51
CA HIS A 343 -11.18 17.79 -18.27
C HIS A 343 -10.57 17.23 -19.58
N LEU A 344 -11.38 16.65 -20.45
CA LEU A 344 -10.97 16.24 -21.79
C LEU A 344 -10.54 17.46 -22.63
N HIS A 345 -11.32 18.55 -22.58
CA HIS A 345 -10.98 19.77 -23.31
C HIS A 345 -9.68 20.42 -22.78
N ARG A 346 -9.44 20.36 -21.46
CA ARG A 346 -8.22 20.87 -20.81
C ARG A 346 -7.01 19.94 -20.99
N GLY A 347 -7.17 18.78 -21.61
CA GLY A 347 -6.09 17.80 -21.77
C GLY A 347 -5.68 17.10 -20.47
N GLN A 348 -6.49 17.16 -19.41
CA GLN A 348 -6.27 16.48 -18.13
C GLN A 348 -6.74 15.03 -18.15
N LEU A 349 -7.72 14.74 -18.99
CA LEU A 349 -8.19 13.39 -19.33
C LEU A 349 -7.97 13.13 -20.81
N THR A 350 -7.83 11.88 -21.17
CA THR A 350 -7.85 11.40 -22.55
C THR A 350 -8.81 10.24 -22.68
N GLN A 351 -9.47 10.16 -23.83
CA GLN A 351 -10.28 9.00 -24.21
C GLN A 351 -9.71 8.38 -25.47
N SER A 352 -9.19 7.17 -25.35
CA SER A 352 -8.64 6.39 -26.45
C SER A 352 -9.00 4.91 -26.26
N ASP A 353 -9.20 4.17 -27.37
CA ASP A 353 -9.47 2.73 -27.33
C ASP A 353 -10.61 2.33 -26.37
N ASP A 354 -11.69 3.13 -26.33
CA ASP A 354 -12.84 2.97 -25.43
C ASP A 354 -12.46 3.02 -23.93
N THR A 355 -11.39 3.74 -23.60
CA THR A 355 -10.91 3.90 -22.22
C THR A 355 -10.68 5.36 -21.87
N LEU A 356 -11.18 5.79 -20.69
CA LEU A 356 -10.94 7.11 -20.13
C LEU A 356 -9.76 7.03 -19.15
N ARG A 357 -8.73 7.88 -19.33
CA ARG A 357 -7.50 7.89 -18.51
C ARG A 357 -7.11 9.30 -18.11
N LEU A 358 -6.42 9.42 -16.99
CA LEU A 358 -5.66 10.64 -16.67
C LEU A 358 -4.48 10.78 -17.64
N THR A 359 -4.20 12.01 -18.03
CA THR A 359 -2.94 12.37 -18.69
C THR A 359 -1.86 12.66 -17.63
N PRO A 360 -0.59 12.81 -17.99
CA PRO A 360 0.44 13.27 -17.04
C PRO A 360 0.06 14.58 -16.34
N GLU A 361 -0.56 15.52 -17.02
CA GLU A 361 -1.03 16.78 -16.47
C GLU A 361 -2.21 16.58 -15.52
N GLY A 362 -3.08 15.60 -15.81
CA GLY A 362 -4.24 15.27 -14.97
C GLY A 362 -3.88 14.57 -13.66
N ILE A 363 -2.77 13.83 -13.62
CA ILE A 363 -2.37 13.08 -12.42
C ILE A 363 -2.16 14.02 -11.23
N PHE A 364 -1.61 15.21 -11.45
CA PHE A 364 -1.37 16.23 -10.39
C PHE A 364 -2.62 16.71 -9.67
N VAL A 365 -3.72 16.79 -10.39
CA VAL A 365 -5.01 17.29 -9.92
C VAL A 365 -6.06 16.17 -9.91
N SER A 366 -5.59 14.95 -9.86
CA SER A 366 -6.41 13.74 -9.99
C SER A 366 -7.56 13.68 -8.99
N ASP A 367 -7.33 14.06 -7.74
CA ASP A 367 -8.38 13.98 -6.71
C ASP A 367 -9.53 14.97 -7.03
N GLY A 368 -9.20 16.17 -7.54
CA GLY A 368 -10.20 17.14 -8.01
C GLY A 368 -10.96 16.62 -9.24
N ILE A 369 -10.26 16.08 -10.23
CA ILE A 369 -10.88 15.47 -11.42
C ILE A 369 -11.81 14.34 -11.02
N ILE A 370 -11.34 13.43 -10.17
CA ILE A 370 -12.13 12.27 -9.70
C ILE A 370 -13.39 12.73 -8.94
N ALA A 371 -13.26 13.75 -8.08
CA ALA A 371 -14.41 14.30 -7.36
C ALA A 371 -15.45 14.95 -8.31
N ASP A 372 -15.01 15.64 -9.36
CA ASP A 372 -15.90 16.22 -10.38
C ASP A 372 -16.62 15.14 -11.23
N LEU A 373 -16.11 13.91 -11.24
CA LEU A 373 -16.73 12.76 -11.93
C LEU A 373 -17.69 11.95 -11.06
N PHE A 374 -17.82 12.25 -9.78
CA PHE A 374 -18.82 11.63 -8.92
C PHE A 374 -20.21 12.20 -9.26
N LEU A 375 -21.12 11.30 -9.63
CA LEU A 375 -22.42 11.62 -10.23
C LEU A 375 -23.57 11.34 -9.27
#